data_7681d2213a81d694630010b014c6b427
#
_entry.id   7681d2213a81d694630010b014c6b427
#
_cell.length_a   1.000
_cell.length_b   1.000
_cell.length_c   1.000
_cell.angle_alpha   90.00
_cell.angle_beta   90.00
_cell.angle_gamma   90.00
#
_symmetry.space_group_name_H-M   'P 1'
#
loop_
_entity.id
_entity.type
_entity.pdbx_description
1 polymer ?
#
loop_
_entity_poly.entity_id
_entity_poly.type
_entity_poly.pdbx_seq_one_letter_code
_entity_poly.pdbx_strand_id
1 'polypeptide(L)'
;MTWVVTTSGIGQTISVSDIRVSWKAADIYVDCLQKIHPVGRYMAAGFSGSVRLGMEIVSDLQKYLYIPPNQEGCWIPGVVLHKWRRRARRIFSQATREYQELGCSLIISGVFWIEEWGPSPFPKTAVAVLKSPEFVPEWAKYKECVSIGSGNRIEEYRAHVAGISSNLMTLWQMEVGAPGGAAGVMGFTSGRLVQTSPAPGISRHMHICRVSWGSVGVSTNDWTQVDQNGERTDHVMPKVARTWEEFKSICMENGLSEAQASC
;
A
#
# COMPACT_ATOMS: atom_id res chain seq x y z
N MET A 1 5.76 5.85 11.70
CA MET A 1 4.70 4.83 11.74
C MET A 1 4.07 4.72 10.35
N THR A 2 3.40 3.63 10.05
CA THR A 2 2.81 3.37 8.71
C THR A 2 1.65 2.40 8.89
N TRP A 3 0.64 2.51 8.06
CA TRP A 3 -0.42 1.53 7.98
C TRP A 3 -0.79 1.30 6.51
N VAL A 4 -0.62 0.08 6.05
CA VAL A 4 -1.03 -0.38 4.72
C VAL A 4 -1.90 -1.61 4.90
N VAL A 5 -3.06 -1.60 4.30
CA VAL A 5 -4.06 -2.68 4.36
C VAL A 5 -4.40 -3.12 2.95
N THR A 6 -4.48 -4.42 2.72
CA THR A 6 -4.80 -4.98 1.40
C THR A 6 -5.74 -6.17 1.53
N THR A 7 -6.70 -6.24 0.65
CA THR A 7 -7.59 -7.39 0.49
C THR A 7 -7.72 -7.80 -0.97
N SER A 8 -8.18 -9.02 -1.19
CA SER A 8 -8.45 -9.56 -2.52
C SER A 8 -9.87 -10.09 -2.64
N GLY A 9 -10.44 -10.05 -3.82
CA GLY A 9 -11.77 -10.57 -4.10
C GLY A 9 -11.99 -10.85 -5.57
N ILE A 10 -13.21 -10.75 -6.05
CA ILE A 10 -13.62 -11.15 -7.39
C ILE A 10 -12.85 -10.31 -8.44
N GLY A 11 -11.79 -10.91 -9.00
CA GLY A 11 -11.02 -10.33 -10.11
C GLY A 11 -10.25 -9.04 -9.79
N GLN A 12 -10.10 -8.66 -8.52
CA GLN A 12 -9.36 -7.45 -8.15
C GLN A 12 -8.75 -7.51 -6.75
N THR A 13 -7.78 -6.63 -6.50
CA THR A 13 -7.25 -6.34 -5.17
C THR A 13 -7.41 -4.86 -4.85
N ILE A 14 -7.64 -4.56 -3.57
CA ILE A 14 -7.76 -3.20 -3.06
C ILE A 14 -6.77 -3.02 -1.93
N SER A 15 -6.02 -1.94 -1.99
CA SER A 15 -5.08 -1.55 -0.94
C SER A 15 -5.38 -0.13 -0.48
N VAL A 16 -5.29 0.11 0.82
CA VAL A 16 -5.39 1.45 1.42
C VAL A 16 -4.13 1.70 2.23
N SER A 17 -3.57 2.90 2.14
CA SER A 17 -2.43 3.31 2.98
C SER A 17 -2.54 4.74 3.44
N ASP A 18 -2.01 5.02 4.63
CA ASP A 18 -1.70 6.37 5.05
C ASP A 18 -0.47 6.93 4.31
N ILE A 19 -0.26 8.24 4.39
CA ILE A 19 0.84 8.94 3.71
C ILE A 19 1.89 9.54 4.66
N ARG A 20 1.76 9.31 5.98
CA ARG A 20 2.61 9.94 7.00
C ARG A 20 3.95 9.24 7.14
N VAL A 21 5.00 10.03 7.17
CA VAL A 21 6.34 9.61 7.62
C VAL A 21 6.58 10.20 9.00
N SER A 22 7.22 9.46 9.90
CA SER A 22 7.50 9.90 11.26
C SER A 22 8.96 9.67 11.63
N TRP A 23 9.60 10.71 12.09
CA TRP A 23 10.95 10.70 12.68
C TRP A 23 10.82 10.68 14.18
N LYS A 24 10.73 9.51 14.77
CA LYS A 24 10.46 9.33 16.20
C LYS A 24 11.44 10.07 17.12
N ALA A 25 12.72 10.08 16.77
CA ALA A 25 13.75 10.73 17.55
C ALA A 25 13.58 12.26 17.63
N ALA A 26 12.90 12.85 16.65
CA ALA A 26 12.67 14.28 16.57
C ALA A 26 11.19 14.67 16.84
N ASP A 27 10.32 13.69 17.08
CA ASP A 27 8.86 13.88 17.19
C ASP A 27 8.24 14.63 15.99
N ILE A 28 8.81 14.41 14.80
CA ILE A 28 8.37 15.07 13.56
C ILE A 28 7.50 14.12 12.77
N TYR A 29 6.39 14.64 12.25
CA TYR A 29 5.41 13.93 11.42
C TYR A 29 5.11 14.75 10.18
N VAL A 30 5.30 14.17 8.99
CA VAL A 30 5.02 14.84 7.71
C VAL A 30 4.16 13.93 6.82
N ASP A 31 3.06 14.47 6.33
CA ASP A 31 2.18 13.79 5.38
C ASP A 31 2.70 14.02 3.96
N CYS A 32 3.57 13.14 3.47
CA CYS A 32 4.36 13.43 2.28
C CYS A 32 4.72 12.23 1.39
N LEU A 33 4.25 11.01 1.70
CA LEU A 33 4.77 9.82 1.04
C LEU A 33 3.69 8.93 0.46
N GLN A 34 3.74 8.66 -0.83
CA GLN A 34 2.99 7.57 -1.43
C GLN A 34 3.64 6.25 -1.03
N LYS A 35 2.89 5.36 -0.35
CA LYS A 35 3.39 4.07 0.13
C LYS A 35 2.91 2.87 -0.68
N ILE A 36 1.95 3.07 -1.57
CA ILE A 36 1.46 2.06 -2.50
C ILE A 36 1.75 2.51 -3.92
N HIS A 37 2.43 1.68 -4.68
CA HIS A 37 2.88 1.96 -6.03
C HIS A 37 2.39 0.89 -7.00
N PRO A 38 1.92 1.26 -8.20
CA PRO A 38 1.86 0.33 -9.32
C PRO A 38 3.28 -0.18 -9.62
N VAL A 39 3.47 -1.49 -9.69
CA VAL A 39 4.80 -2.09 -9.92
C VAL A 39 4.91 -2.90 -11.20
N GLY A 40 3.81 -3.15 -11.85
CA GLY A 40 3.75 -3.86 -13.12
C GLY A 40 2.35 -3.85 -13.68
N ARG A 41 2.17 -4.48 -14.82
CA ARG A 41 0.84 -4.66 -15.39
C ARG A 41 0.02 -5.53 -14.43
N TYR A 42 -1.05 -4.97 -13.87
CA TYR A 42 -1.95 -5.63 -12.93
C TYR A 42 -1.31 -6.04 -11.59
N MET A 43 -0.30 -5.29 -11.14
CA MET A 43 0.31 -5.50 -9.82
C MET A 43 0.58 -4.18 -9.12
N ALA A 44 0.45 -4.19 -7.78
CA ALA A 44 0.80 -3.09 -6.90
C ALA A 44 1.63 -3.60 -5.72
N ALA A 45 2.47 -2.74 -5.18
CA ALA A 45 3.25 -2.99 -3.96
C ALA A 45 3.08 -1.84 -2.97
N GLY A 46 2.77 -2.18 -1.72
CA GLY A 46 2.81 -1.26 -0.59
C GLY A 46 3.98 -1.60 0.32
N PHE A 47 4.53 -0.61 1.02
CA PHE A 47 5.64 -0.84 1.95
C PHE A 47 5.48 -0.13 3.30
N SER A 48 6.21 -0.64 4.29
CA SER A 48 6.36 -0.04 5.63
C SER A 48 7.76 -0.29 6.18
N GLY A 49 8.18 0.51 7.17
CA GLY A 49 9.52 0.47 7.74
C GLY A 49 10.39 1.59 7.18
N SER A 50 11.64 1.32 6.82
CA SER A 50 12.55 2.30 6.22
C SER A 50 11.99 2.81 4.89
N VAL A 51 11.84 4.13 4.78
CA VAL A 51 11.36 4.79 3.54
C VAL A 51 12.36 4.55 2.40
N ARG A 52 13.65 4.71 2.69
CA ARG A 52 14.72 4.51 1.70
C ARG A 52 14.69 3.10 1.11
N LEU A 53 14.69 2.09 1.99
CA LEU A 53 14.62 0.68 1.56
C LEU A 53 13.32 0.36 0.81
N GLY A 54 12.19 0.84 1.33
CA GLY A 54 10.89 0.61 0.70
C GLY A 54 10.85 1.14 -0.72
N MET A 55 11.29 2.36 -0.94
CA MET A 55 11.34 2.98 -2.27
C MET A 55 12.32 2.28 -3.21
N GLU A 56 13.51 1.92 -2.73
CA GLU A 56 14.52 1.24 -3.54
C GLU A 56 14.05 -0.15 -3.98
N ILE A 57 13.49 -0.92 -3.05
CA ILE A 57 12.95 -2.27 -3.32
C ILE A 57 11.76 -2.20 -4.28
N VAL A 58 10.83 -1.25 -4.08
CA VAL A 58 9.69 -1.04 -4.97
C VAL A 58 10.16 -0.61 -6.37
N SER A 59 11.13 0.29 -6.47
CA SER A 59 11.72 0.72 -7.75
C SER A 59 12.39 -0.44 -8.49
N ASP A 60 13.12 -1.33 -7.78
CA ASP A 60 13.70 -2.53 -8.39
C ASP A 60 12.60 -3.48 -8.88
N LEU A 61 11.51 -3.64 -8.12
CA LEU A 61 10.38 -4.45 -8.54
C LEU A 61 9.69 -3.89 -9.78
N GLN A 62 9.51 -2.57 -9.86
CA GLN A 62 8.96 -1.91 -11.05
C GLN A 62 9.80 -2.19 -12.30
N LYS A 63 11.12 -2.08 -12.19
CA LYS A 63 12.05 -2.40 -13.29
C LYS A 63 12.00 -3.88 -13.67
N TYR A 64 11.90 -4.76 -12.69
CA TYR A 64 11.84 -6.21 -12.90
C TYR A 64 10.55 -6.65 -13.59
N LEU A 65 9.43 -5.99 -13.29
CA LEU A 65 8.09 -6.29 -13.81
C LEU A 65 7.70 -5.48 -15.04
N TYR A 66 8.61 -4.67 -15.56
CA TYR A 66 8.31 -3.85 -16.72
C TYR A 66 7.96 -4.71 -17.93
N ILE A 67 6.79 -4.46 -18.50
CA ILE A 67 6.33 -5.02 -19.77
C ILE A 67 6.13 -3.85 -20.73
N PRO A 68 6.80 -3.84 -21.89
CA PRO A 68 6.57 -2.80 -22.89
C PRO A 68 5.10 -2.68 -23.28
N PRO A 69 4.60 -1.47 -23.57
CA PRO A 69 3.18 -1.25 -23.88
C PRO A 69 2.65 -2.06 -25.07
N ASN A 70 3.53 -2.40 -26.02
CA ASN A 70 3.23 -3.18 -27.23
C ASN A 70 3.27 -4.69 -27.02
N GLN A 71 3.59 -5.17 -25.83
CA GLN A 71 3.59 -6.59 -25.48
C GLN A 71 2.36 -6.92 -24.64
N GLU A 72 1.73 -8.02 -24.97
CA GLU A 72 0.66 -8.60 -24.16
C GLU A 72 1.24 -9.49 -23.06
N GLY A 73 0.46 -9.71 -22.01
CA GLY A 73 0.79 -10.63 -20.93
C GLY A 73 0.58 -10.02 -19.54
N CYS A 74 0.63 -10.90 -18.57
CA CYS A 74 0.61 -10.55 -17.16
C CYS A 74 1.63 -11.39 -16.40
N TRP A 75 2.02 -10.91 -15.23
CA TRP A 75 2.88 -11.66 -14.34
C TRP A 75 2.06 -12.56 -13.41
N ILE A 76 2.52 -13.78 -13.22
CA ILE A 76 2.00 -14.68 -12.18
C ILE A 76 2.73 -14.36 -10.88
N PRO A 77 2.05 -13.77 -9.86
CA PRO A 77 2.72 -13.28 -8.66
C PRO A 77 3.57 -14.33 -7.96
N GLY A 78 3.10 -15.59 -7.90
CA GLY A 78 3.85 -16.69 -7.28
C GLY A 78 5.21 -16.95 -7.93
N VAL A 79 5.26 -16.96 -9.25
CA VAL A 79 6.50 -17.16 -10.01
C VAL A 79 7.44 -15.97 -9.85
N VAL A 80 6.89 -14.77 -9.96
CA VAL A 80 7.66 -13.52 -9.84
C VAL A 80 8.30 -13.42 -8.46
N LEU A 81 7.52 -13.49 -7.40
CA LEU A 81 8.01 -13.24 -6.05
C LEU A 81 9.02 -14.28 -5.59
N HIS A 82 8.86 -15.54 -6.01
CA HIS A 82 9.84 -16.58 -5.72
C HIS A 82 11.23 -16.27 -6.28
N LYS A 83 11.30 -15.70 -7.49
CA LYS A 83 12.57 -15.33 -8.14
C LYS A 83 13.09 -13.98 -7.63
N TRP A 84 12.21 -12.99 -7.59
CA TRP A 84 12.56 -11.60 -7.28
C TRP A 84 13.01 -11.39 -5.82
N ARG A 85 12.53 -12.18 -4.85
CA ARG A 85 12.92 -12.05 -3.42
C ARG A 85 14.43 -12.04 -3.20
N ARG A 86 15.21 -12.72 -4.05
CA ARG A 86 16.68 -12.71 -3.98
C ARG A 86 17.26 -11.31 -4.24
N ARG A 87 16.61 -10.53 -5.08
CA ARG A 87 17.01 -9.15 -5.37
C ARG A 87 16.68 -8.26 -4.16
N ALA A 88 15.47 -8.40 -3.60
CA ALA A 88 15.08 -7.67 -2.39
C ALA A 88 16.03 -7.93 -1.22
N ARG A 89 16.42 -9.20 -0.98
CA ARG A 89 17.42 -9.57 0.03
C ARG A 89 18.78 -8.92 -0.23
N ARG A 90 19.22 -8.89 -1.48
CA ARG A 90 20.49 -8.25 -1.85
C ARG A 90 20.46 -6.76 -1.57
N ILE A 91 19.39 -6.05 -1.97
CA ILE A 91 19.21 -4.63 -1.68
C ILE A 91 19.27 -4.40 -0.17
N PHE A 92 18.52 -5.17 0.59
CA PHE A 92 18.52 -5.08 2.06
C PHE A 92 19.89 -5.32 2.67
N SER A 93 20.63 -6.35 2.23
CA SER A 93 21.98 -6.67 2.77
C SER A 93 23.05 -5.63 2.42
N GLN A 94 22.84 -4.85 1.35
CA GLN A 94 23.75 -3.78 0.94
C GLN A 94 23.43 -2.43 1.60
N ALA A 95 22.29 -2.33 2.27
CA ALA A 95 21.88 -1.11 2.96
C ALA A 95 22.71 -0.89 4.24
N THR A 96 22.74 0.36 4.71
CA THR A 96 23.38 0.69 5.98
C THR A 96 22.69 -0.02 7.13
N ARG A 97 23.42 -0.23 8.22
CA ARG A 97 22.90 -0.88 9.44
C ARG A 97 21.65 -0.18 9.96
N GLU A 98 21.63 1.14 9.92
CA GLU A 98 20.50 1.96 10.35
C GLU A 98 19.21 1.61 9.58
N TYR A 99 19.26 1.50 8.24
CA TYR A 99 18.10 1.10 7.44
C TYR A 99 17.71 -0.35 7.67
N GLN A 100 18.69 -1.22 7.90
CA GLN A 100 18.42 -2.63 8.23
C GLN A 100 17.70 -2.76 9.58
N GLU A 101 18.06 -1.97 10.59
CA GLU A 101 17.44 -1.95 11.92
C GLU A 101 15.99 -1.45 11.85
N LEU A 102 15.69 -0.48 11.00
CA LEU A 102 14.31 -0.04 10.72
C LEU A 102 13.49 -1.13 10.01
N GLY A 103 14.15 -1.99 9.27
CA GLY A 103 13.52 -3.06 8.50
C GLY A 103 12.65 -2.56 7.34
N CYS A 104 12.11 -3.52 6.59
CA CYS A 104 11.15 -3.25 5.53
C CYS A 104 10.14 -4.40 5.44
N SER A 105 8.87 -4.05 5.38
CA SER A 105 7.80 -5.00 5.06
C SER A 105 7.08 -4.54 3.82
N LEU A 106 6.71 -5.48 2.97
CA LEU A 106 5.99 -5.23 1.71
C LEU A 106 4.66 -5.98 1.72
N ILE A 107 3.63 -5.37 1.14
CA ILE A 107 2.46 -6.10 0.64
C ILE A 107 2.48 -6.00 -0.87
N ILE A 108 2.46 -7.12 -1.56
CA ILE A 108 2.38 -7.17 -3.02
C ILE A 108 1.08 -7.83 -3.38
N SER A 109 0.31 -7.15 -4.22
CA SER A 109 -0.98 -7.62 -4.70
C SER A 109 -1.01 -7.64 -6.23
N GLY A 110 -1.76 -8.56 -6.80
CA GLY A 110 -1.85 -8.67 -8.24
C GLY A 110 -3.07 -9.42 -8.71
N VAL A 111 -3.40 -9.17 -9.98
CA VAL A 111 -4.46 -9.83 -10.73
C VAL A 111 -3.80 -10.51 -11.93
N PHE A 112 -4.15 -11.75 -12.19
CA PHE A 112 -3.52 -12.54 -13.23
C PHE A 112 -4.48 -13.58 -13.82
N TRP A 113 -4.16 -14.04 -15.02
CA TRP A 113 -4.91 -15.05 -15.73
C TRP A 113 -4.02 -16.25 -16.02
N ILE A 114 -4.55 -17.45 -15.84
CA ILE A 114 -3.87 -18.69 -16.20
C ILE A 114 -4.85 -19.51 -17.03
N GLU A 115 -4.60 -19.60 -18.32
CA GLU A 115 -5.45 -20.33 -19.28
C GLU A 115 -5.54 -21.83 -18.96
N GLU A 116 -4.46 -22.41 -18.46
CA GLU A 116 -4.35 -23.85 -18.13
C GLU A 116 -5.29 -24.28 -16.98
N TRP A 117 -5.81 -23.34 -16.19
CA TRP A 117 -6.67 -23.67 -15.04
C TRP A 117 -8.16 -23.74 -15.39
N GLY A 118 -8.46 -23.79 -16.70
CA GLY A 118 -9.82 -23.88 -17.22
C GLY A 118 -10.57 -22.55 -17.27
N PRO A 119 -11.80 -22.55 -17.80
CA PRO A 119 -12.58 -21.34 -18.01
C PRO A 119 -13.09 -20.78 -16.68
N SER A 120 -12.34 -19.86 -16.12
CA SER A 120 -12.85 -19.02 -15.01
C SER A 120 -13.38 -17.72 -15.62
N PRO A 121 -14.61 -17.29 -15.31
CA PRO A 121 -15.13 -16.01 -15.78
C PRO A 121 -14.40 -14.80 -15.19
N PHE A 122 -13.58 -15.02 -14.14
CA PHE A 122 -12.87 -13.95 -13.44
C PHE A 122 -11.38 -14.24 -13.35
N PRO A 123 -10.54 -13.22 -13.49
CA PRO A 123 -9.11 -13.36 -13.24
C PRO A 123 -8.85 -13.73 -11.78
N LYS A 124 -7.75 -14.41 -11.54
CA LYS A 124 -7.27 -14.77 -10.20
C LYS A 124 -6.64 -13.56 -9.53
N THR A 125 -6.66 -13.57 -8.21
CA THR A 125 -6.02 -12.54 -7.38
C THR A 125 -5.03 -13.19 -6.43
N ALA A 126 -3.96 -12.47 -6.10
CA ALA A 126 -3.00 -12.88 -5.09
C ALA A 126 -2.57 -11.68 -4.26
N VAL A 127 -2.38 -11.92 -2.97
CA VAL A 127 -1.78 -10.97 -2.03
C VAL A 127 -0.72 -11.70 -1.24
N ALA A 128 0.47 -11.12 -1.15
CA ALA A 128 1.58 -11.65 -0.38
C ALA A 128 2.19 -10.58 0.52
N VAL A 129 2.55 -10.96 1.75
CA VAL A 129 3.35 -10.16 2.66
C VAL A 129 4.77 -10.68 2.64
N LEU A 130 5.75 -9.78 2.50
CA LEU A 130 7.18 -10.08 2.53
C LEU A 130 7.83 -9.21 3.59
N LYS A 131 8.68 -9.78 4.44
CA LYS A 131 9.37 -9.07 5.51
C LYS A 131 10.88 -9.27 5.42
N SER A 132 11.62 -8.18 5.69
CA SER A 132 13.08 -8.28 5.86
C SER A 132 13.44 -9.15 7.06
N PRO A 133 14.61 -9.79 7.06
CA PRO A 133 15.60 -9.78 5.98
C PRO A 133 15.32 -10.79 4.86
N GLU A 134 14.44 -11.76 5.07
CA GLU A 134 14.30 -12.93 4.20
C GLU A 134 13.39 -12.72 2.98
N PHE A 135 12.46 -11.79 3.07
CA PHE A 135 11.48 -11.52 2.01
C PHE A 135 10.81 -12.78 1.44
N VAL A 136 10.56 -13.76 2.31
CA VAL A 136 9.79 -14.94 1.94
C VAL A 136 8.33 -14.54 1.81
N PRO A 137 7.67 -14.82 0.67
CA PRO A 137 6.26 -14.50 0.51
C PRO A 137 5.38 -15.33 1.46
N GLU A 138 4.65 -14.66 2.34
CA GLU A 138 3.55 -15.20 3.14
C GLU A 138 2.25 -14.88 2.39
N TRP A 139 1.61 -15.89 1.82
CA TRP A 139 0.41 -15.70 1.00
C TRP A 139 -0.82 -15.54 1.86
N ALA A 140 -1.57 -14.45 1.64
CA ALA A 140 -2.89 -14.29 2.21
C ALA A 140 -3.85 -15.34 1.65
N LYS A 141 -4.75 -15.83 2.48
CA LYS A 141 -5.84 -16.67 2.02
C LYS A 141 -6.79 -15.87 1.13
N TYR A 142 -7.50 -16.55 0.26
CA TYR A 142 -8.53 -15.89 -0.54
C TYR A 142 -9.55 -15.19 0.38
N LYS A 143 -9.82 -13.92 0.08
CA LYS A 143 -10.68 -13.04 0.88
C LYS A 143 -10.13 -12.67 2.27
N GLU A 144 -8.87 -12.91 2.54
CA GLU A 144 -8.24 -12.40 3.74
C GLU A 144 -7.85 -10.94 3.55
N CYS A 145 -8.06 -10.12 4.58
CA CYS A 145 -7.53 -8.76 4.66
C CYS A 145 -6.25 -8.81 5.49
N VAL A 146 -5.16 -8.35 4.92
CA VAL A 146 -3.85 -8.31 5.57
C VAL A 146 -3.34 -6.89 5.71
N SER A 147 -2.51 -6.64 6.69
CA SER A 147 -1.92 -5.32 6.90
C SER A 147 -0.47 -5.38 7.36
N ILE A 148 0.28 -4.31 7.07
CA ILE A 148 1.65 -4.10 7.53
C ILE A 148 1.80 -2.74 8.20
N GLY A 149 2.88 -2.62 8.96
CA GLY A 149 3.25 -1.37 9.61
C GLY A 149 2.77 -1.28 11.05
N SER A 150 2.99 -0.12 11.66
CA SER A 150 2.74 0.11 13.08
C SER A 150 1.26 0.20 13.45
N GLY A 151 0.37 0.46 12.48
CA GLY A 151 -1.08 0.36 12.68
C GLY A 151 -1.51 -1.00 13.22
N ASN A 152 -0.78 -2.08 12.87
CA ASN A 152 -1.06 -3.42 13.39
C ASN A 152 -0.83 -3.58 14.90
N ARG A 153 -0.22 -2.61 15.56
CA ARG A 153 -0.03 -2.59 17.03
C ARG A 153 -1.15 -1.86 17.75
N ILE A 154 -2.05 -1.22 17.01
CA ILE A 154 -3.19 -0.45 17.53
C ILE A 154 -4.42 -1.34 17.46
N GLU A 155 -5.11 -1.52 18.57
CA GLU A 155 -6.21 -2.48 18.68
C GLU A 155 -7.38 -2.15 17.75
N GLU A 156 -7.79 -0.89 17.68
CA GLU A 156 -8.87 -0.41 16.83
C GLU A 156 -8.57 -0.65 15.35
N TYR A 157 -7.32 -0.48 14.94
CA TYR A 157 -6.88 -0.72 13.56
C TYR A 157 -6.86 -2.20 13.22
N ARG A 158 -6.46 -3.07 14.16
CA ARG A 158 -6.56 -4.53 14.00
C ARG A 158 -8.00 -4.99 13.93
N ALA A 159 -8.86 -4.46 14.80
CA ALA A 159 -10.29 -4.77 14.79
C ALA A 159 -10.93 -4.35 13.46
N HIS A 160 -10.55 -3.20 12.90
CA HIS A 160 -11.01 -2.76 11.59
C HIS A 160 -10.60 -3.73 10.46
N VAL A 161 -9.33 -4.18 10.43
CA VAL A 161 -8.85 -5.18 9.45
C VAL A 161 -9.61 -6.50 9.57
N ALA A 162 -9.84 -6.96 10.80
CA ALA A 162 -10.65 -8.15 11.07
C ALA A 162 -12.12 -7.95 10.64
N GLY A 163 -12.67 -6.76 10.87
CA GLY A 163 -14.01 -6.38 10.44
C GLY A 163 -14.16 -6.38 8.91
N ILE A 164 -13.17 -5.88 8.18
CA ILE A 164 -13.13 -5.98 6.72
C ILE A 164 -13.14 -7.45 6.32
N SER A 165 -12.27 -8.28 6.90
CA SER A 165 -12.21 -9.72 6.60
C SER A 165 -13.54 -10.43 6.84
N SER A 166 -14.23 -10.12 7.92
CA SER A 166 -15.53 -10.72 8.26
C SER A 166 -16.65 -10.29 7.31
N ASN A 167 -16.58 -9.11 6.73
CA ASN A 167 -17.62 -8.52 5.87
C ASN A 167 -17.24 -8.51 4.39
N LEU A 168 -16.20 -9.23 3.98
CA LEU A 168 -15.70 -9.20 2.60
C LEU A 168 -16.75 -9.60 1.57
N MET A 169 -17.64 -10.53 1.87
CA MET A 169 -18.71 -10.91 0.93
C MET A 169 -19.62 -9.74 0.59
N THR A 170 -20.04 -8.97 1.60
CA THR A 170 -20.84 -7.76 1.39
C THR A 170 -20.07 -6.71 0.59
N LEU A 171 -18.79 -6.52 0.89
CA LEU A 171 -17.91 -5.60 0.18
C LEU A 171 -17.81 -5.95 -1.33
N TRP A 172 -17.67 -7.24 -1.63
CA TRP A 172 -17.58 -7.70 -3.02
C TRP A 172 -18.93 -7.75 -3.74
N GLN A 173 -20.03 -7.92 -3.03
CA GLN A 173 -21.38 -7.74 -3.59
C GLN A 173 -21.62 -6.28 -4.02
N MET A 174 -21.13 -5.32 -3.24
CA MET A 174 -21.16 -3.90 -3.63
C MET A 174 -20.36 -3.63 -4.91
N GLU A 175 -19.22 -4.29 -5.10
CA GLU A 175 -18.43 -4.16 -6.32
C GLU A 175 -19.14 -4.68 -7.56
N VAL A 176 -19.89 -5.77 -7.44
CA VAL A 176 -20.70 -6.32 -8.54
C VAL A 176 -21.84 -5.37 -8.91
N GLY A 177 -22.44 -4.71 -7.92
CA GLY A 177 -23.53 -3.74 -8.14
C GLY A 177 -23.07 -2.36 -8.63
N ALA A 178 -21.85 -1.95 -8.25
CA ALA A 178 -21.28 -0.66 -8.60
C ALA A 178 -19.75 -0.77 -8.70
N PRO A 179 -19.17 -0.77 -9.92
CA PRO A 179 -17.72 -0.86 -10.10
C PRO A 179 -16.98 0.24 -9.33
N GLY A 180 -16.02 -0.18 -8.48
CA GLY A 180 -15.32 0.71 -7.54
C GLY A 180 -15.98 0.83 -6.17
N GLY A 181 -17.15 0.25 -5.97
CA GLY A 181 -17.89 0.32 -4.70
C GLY A 181 -17.11 -0.27 -3.53
N ALA A 182 -16.46 -1.40 -3.70
CA ALA A 182 -15.63 -2.01 -2.68
C ALA A 182 -14.43 -1.14 -2.29
N ALA A 183 -13.77 -0.52 -3.27
CA ALA A 183 -12.65 0.40 -3.03
C ALA A 183 -13.13 1.66 -2.30
N GLY A 184 -14.28 2.20 -2.69
CA GLY A 184 -14.90 3.35 -2.04
C GLY A 184 -15.25 3.06 -0.59
N VAL A 185 -15.89 1.93 -0.29
CA VAL A 185 -16.23 1.53 1.08
C VAL A 185 -14.98 1.30 1.92
N MET A 186 -13.97 0.60 1.40
CA MET A 186 -12.74 0.35 2.13
C MET A 186 -11.98 1.66 2.42
N GLY A 187 -11.91 2.56 1.44
CA GLY A 187 -11.32 3.89 1.62
C GLY A 187 -12.09 4.74 2.63
N PHE A 188 -13.42 4.78 2.53
CA PHE A 188 -14.29 5.52 3.43
C PHE A 188 -14.18 5.00 4.87
N THR A 189 -14.32 3.70 5.09
CA THR A 189 -14.28 3.11 6.44
C THR A 189 -12.91 3.25 7.09
N SER A 190 -11.83 3.09 6.32
CA SER A 190 -10.46 3.32 6.80
C SER A 190 -10.20 4.81 7.08
N GLY A 191 -10.66 5.70 6.21
CA GLY A 191 -10.60 7.14 6.41
C GLY A 191 -11.36 7.58 7.67
N ARG A 192 -12.56 7.04 7.89
CA ARG A 192 -13.36 7.30 9.10
C ARG A 192 -12.63 6.81 10.36
N LEU A 193 -12.02 5.62 10.33
CA LEU A 193 -11.26 5.11 11.47
C LEU A 193 -10.15 6.07 11.88
N VAL A 194 -9.33 6.53 10.94
CA VAL A 194 -8.20 7.44 11.25
C VAL A 194 -8.66 8.82 11.72
N GLN A 195 -9.89 9.22 11.43
CA GLN A 195 -10.51 10.45 11.92
C GLN A 195 -11.05 10.28 13.34
N THR A 196 -11.71 9.16 13.63
CA THR A 196 -12.35 8.90 14.93
C THR A 196 -11.39 8.35 15.97
N SER A 197 -10.35 7.64 15.54
CA SER A 197 -9.30 7.05 16.40
C SER A 197 -7.92 7.45 15.88
N PRO A 198 -7.56 8.76 15.93
CA PRO A 198 -6.32 9.24 15.36
C PRO A 198 -5.12 8.66 16.11
N ALA A 199 -4.12 8.25 15.36
CA ALA A 199 -2.83 7.81 15.89
C ALA A 199 -1.72 8.75 15.38
N PRO A 200 -0.83 9.24 16.25
CA PRO A 200 0.15 10.29 15.87
C PRO A 200 0.98 9.97 14.63
N GLY A 201 1.30 8.70 14.43
CA GLY A 201 2.12 8.28 13.28
C GLY A 201 1.33 7.82 12.06
N ILE A 202 0.01 7.98 12.01
CA ILE A 202 -0.85 7.60 10.89
C ILE A 202 -1.57 8.85 10.39
N SER A 203 -1.52 9.11 9.10
CA SER A 203 -2.18 10.26 8.48
C SER A 203 -3.69 10.08 8.43
N ARG A 204 -4.41 11.19 8.44
CA ARG A 204 -5.83 11.23 8.09
C ARG A 204 -6.05 11.12 6.58
N HIS A 205 -5.04 11.43 5.77
CA HIS A 205 -5.07 11.26 4.32
C HIS A 205 -4.68 9.84 3.92
N MET A 206 -5.41 9.29 2.98
CA MET A 206 -5.22 7.92 2.51
C MET A 206 -5.07 7.85 1.00
N HIS A 207 -4.19 6.96 0.54
CA HIS A 207 -4.21 6.46 -0.83
C HIS A 207 -5.02 5.17 -0.90
N ILE A 208 -5.80 5.05 -1.95
CA ILE A 208 -6.55 3.85 -2.29
C ILE A 208 -6.01 3.35 -3.62
N CYS A 209 -5.45 2.15 -3.65
CA CYS A 209 -4.98 1.51 -4.86
C CYS A 209 -5.91 0.36 -5.22
N ARG A 210 -6.42 0.38 -6.45
CA ARG A 210 -7.21 -0.70 -7.02
C ARG A 210 -6.42 -1.34 -8.15
N VAL A 211 -6.28 -2.66 -8.09
CA VAL A 211 -5.74 -3.47 -9.18
C VAL A 211 -6.87 -4.35 -9.70
N SER A 212 -7.20 -4.22 -10.95
CA SER A 212 -8.18 -5.05 -11.65
C SER A 212 -7.61 -5.48 -12.99
N TRP A 213 -8.25 -6.44 -13.65
CA TRP A 213 -7.87 -6.78 -15.02
C TRP A 213 -8.10 -5.57 -15.93
N GLY A 214 -7.04 -5.17 -16.61
CA GLY A 214 -7.06 -4.00 -17.49
C GLY A 214 -6.62 -2.69 -16.84
N SER A 215 -6.56 -2.58 -15.49
CA SER A 215 -6.18 -1.32 -14.87
C SER A 215 -5.51 -1.47 -13.51
N VAL A 216 -4.58 -0.56 -13.24
CA VAL A 216 -4.05 -0.28 -11.89
C VAL A 216 -4.18 1.21 -11.66
N GLY A 217 -4.90 1.60 -10.63
CA GLY A 217 -5.11 3.01 -10.30
C GLY A 217 -4.85 3.30 -8.84
N VAL A 218 -4.29 4.48 -8.57
CA VAL A 218 -4.16 5.03 -7.22
C VAL A 218 -4.99 6.30 -7.16
N SER A 219 -5.89 6.37 -6.20
CA SER A 219 -6.74 7.53 -5.91
C SER A 219 -6.50 8.03 -4.50
N THR A 220 -6.97 9.23 -4.23
CA THR A 220 -6.89 9.90 -2.94
C THR A 220 -8.27 9.94 -2.28
N ASN A 221 -8.31 10.08 -0.97
CA ASN A 221 -9.53 10.39 -0.25
C ASN A 221 -9.52 11.85 0.22
N ASP A 222 -9.84 12.77 -0.67
CA ASP A 222 -10.18 14.13 -0.25
C ASP A 222 -11.53 14.10 0.46
N TRP A 223 -11.67 14.89 1.51
CA TRP A 223 -12.90 14.91 2.31
C TRP A 223 -13.18 16.29 2.88
N THR A 224 -14.45 16.58 3.10
CA THR A 224 -14.91 17.82 3.70
C THR A 224 -15.45 17.53 5.10
N GLN A 225 -14.97 18.24 6.08
CA GLN A 225 -15.53 18.24 7.42
C GLN A 225 -16.52 19.39 7.56
N VAL A 226 -17.67 19.08 8.12
CA VAL A 226 -18.67 20.11 8.50
C VAL A 226 -18.78 20.10 10.01
N ASP A 227 -18.54 21.22 10.65
CA ASP A 227 -18.67 21.37 12.09
C ASP A 227 -20.13 21.56 12.55
N GLN A 228 -20.33 21.70 13.86
CA GLN A 228 -21.67 21.90 14.45
C GLN A 228 -22.34 23.21 14.02
N ASN A 229 -21.57 24.17 13.54
CA ASN A 229 -22.04 25.47 13.07
C ASN A 229 -22.31 25.50 11.56
N GLY A 230 -22.06 24.38 10.87
CA GLY A 230 -22.18 24.26 9.43
C GLY A 230 -20.96 24.81 8.66
N GLU A 231 -19.88 25.13 9.35
CA GLU A 231 -18.63 25.58 8.74
C GLU A 231 -17.94 24.40 8.04
N ARG A 232 -17.51 24.63 6.80
CA ARG A 232 -16.89 23.61 5.95
C ARG A 232 -15.38 23.76 5.93
N THR A 233 -14.68 22.68 6.21
CA THR A 233 -13.22 22.59 6.04
C THR A 233 -12.89 21.47 5.05
N ASP A 234 -12.30 21.85 3.92
CA ASP A 234 -11.87 20.90 2.91
C ASP A 234 -10.47 20.36 3.25
N HIS A 235 -10.35 19.05 3.34
CA HIS A 235 -9.10 18.35 3.58
C HIS A 235 -8.61 17.75 2.26
N VAL A 236 -7.79 18.52 1.55
CA VAL A 236 -7.19 18.13 0.28
C VAL A 236 -5.88 17.39 0.55
N MET A 237 -5.63 16.33 -0.23
CA MET A 237 -4.40 15.57 -0.17
C MET A 237 -3.18 16.49 -0.35
N PRO A 238 -2.22 16.49 0.57
CA PRO A 238 -0.99 17.24 0.40
C PRO A 238 -0.13 16.65 -0.73
N LYS A 239 0.87 17.42 -1.18
CA LYS A 239 1.87 16.94 -2.13
C LYS A 239 2.58 15.72 -1.57
N VAL A 240 2.60 14.61 -2.29
CA VAL A 240 3.24 13.36 -1.88
C VAL A 240 4.34 12.95 -2.84
N ALA A 241 5.43 12.48 -2.27
CA ALA A 241 6.55 11.91 -3.00
C ALA A 241 6.22 10.51 -3.53
N ARG A 242 6.58 10.26 -4.76
CA ARG A 242 6.51 8.95 -5.45
C ARG A 242 7.88 8.34 -5.68
N THR A 243 8.92 9.17 -5.59
CA THR A 243 10.33 8.79 -5.77
C THR A 243 11.14 9.25 -4.56
N TRP A 244 12.32 8.67 -4.38
CA TRP A 244 13.24 9.07 -3.32
C TRP A 244 13.68 10.54 -3.45
N GLU A 245 13.91 11.03 -4.66
CA GLU A 245 14.33 12.40 -4.89
C GLU A 245 13.23 13.41 -4.54
N GLU A 246 11.99 13.11 -4.93
CA GLU A 246 10.82 13.91 -4.50
C GLU A 246 10.66 13.91 -2.98
N PHE A 247 10.87 12.76 -2.33
CA PHE A 247 10.77 12.65 -0.87
C PHE A 247 11.81 13.54 -0.18
N LYS A 248 13.07 13.52 -0.61
CA LYS A 248 14.10 14.42 -0.08
C LYS A 248 13.73 15.89 -0.26
N SER A 249 13.23 16.27 -1.44
CA SER A 249 12.80 17.65 -1.71
C SER A 249 11.71 18.09 -0.74
N ILE A 250 10.66 17.29 -0.57
CA ILE A 250 9.56 17.61 0.34
C ILE A 250 10.05 17.69 1.80
N CYS A 251 10.96 16.81 2.22
CA CYS A 251 11.55 16.86 3.56
C CYS A 251 12.28 18.18 3.79
N MET A 252 13.10 18.62 2.84
CA MET A 252 13.81 19.90 2.93
C MET A 252 12.85 21.10 2.93
N GLU A 253 11.79 21.07 2.11
CA GLU A 253 10.73 22.08 2.09
C GLU A 253 10.04 22.20 3.48
N ASN A 254 9.98 21.10 4.25
CA ASN A 254 9.44 21.06 5.62
C ASN A 254 10.50 21.30 6.72
N GLY A 255 11.67 21.81 6.36
CA GLY A 255 12.72 22.19 7.32
C GLY A 255 13.54 21.03 7.88
N LEU A 256 13.44 19.83 7.30
CA LEU A 256 14.27 18.69 7.66
C LEU A 256 15.64 18.79 6.97
N SER A 257 16.71 18.49 7.69
CA SER A 257 18.04 18.38 7.09
C SER A 257 18.15 17.17 6.16
N GLU A 258 19.10 17.17 5.23
CA GLU A 258 19.36 16.05 4.34
C GLU A 258 19.68 14.76 5.13
N ALA A 259 20.39 14.87 6.23
CA ALA A 259 20.67 13.75 7.13
C ALA A 259 19.37 13.18 7.73
N GLN A 260 18.44 14.03 8.16
CA GLN A 260 17.14 13.60 8.65
C GLN A 260 16.26 13.00 7.54
N ALA A 261 16.28 13.57 6.34
CA ALA A 261 15.56 13.00 5.20
C ALA A 261 16.09 11.61 4.79
N SER A 262 17.34 11.31 5.13
CA SER A 262 17.99 10.04 4.79
C SER A 262 17.76 8.92 5.83
N CYS A 263 17.08 9.19 6.93
CA CYS A 263 16.81 8.23 8.02
C CYS A 263 15.56 7.35 7.81
#